data_9627dd3ebd4cc3c41a26e6ef8c00dd71
#
_entry.id   9627dd3ebd4cc3c41a26e6ef8c00dd71
#
_cell.length_a   1.000
_cell.length_b   1.000
_cell.length_c   1.000
_cell.angle_alpha   90.00
_cell.angle_beta   90.00
_cell.angle_gamma   90.00
#
_symmetry.space_group_name_H-M   'P 1'
#
loop_
_entity.id
_entity.type
_entity.pdbx_description
1 polymer ?
#
loop_
_entity_poly.entity_id
_entity_poly.type
_entity_poly.pdbx_seq_one_letter_code
_entity_poly.pdbx_strand_id
1 'polypeptide(L)' 'MKPLEIKGARTRLGYTQQYMADRLGISLDTYRKKEKGVIKFADTEKVTVAKLLELTAQQVNDFFSMGSYRLVMLKM' A
#
# COMPACT_ATOMS: atom_id res chain seq x y z
N MET A 1 -7.59 0.12 7.33
CA MET A 1 -6.93 0.83 6.23
C MET A 1 -7.67 2.12 5.90
N LYS A 2 -6.93 3.14 5.54
CA LYS A 2 -7.49 4.44 5.17
C LYS A 2 -7.22 4.69 3.69
N PRO A 3 -8.18 4.36 2.81
CA PRO A 3 -7.95 4.39 1.36
C PRO A 3 -7.46 5.75 0.83
N LEU A 4 -7.98 6.84 1.37
CA LEU A 4 -7.59 8.18 0.93
C LEU A 4 -6.11 8.48 1.20
N GLU A 5 -5.55 7.89 2.24
CA GLU A 5 -4.13 8.09 2.57
C GLU A 5 -3.23 7.38 1.56
N ILE A 6 -3.62 6.19 1.11
CA ILE A 6 -2.88 5.48 0.06
C ILE A 6 -2.91 6.28 -1.23
N LYS A 7 -4.10 6.75 -1.62
CA LYS A 7 -4.25 7.56 -2.83
C LYS A 7 -3.43 8.84 -2.74
N GLY A 8 -3.46 9.51 -1.60
CA GLY A 8 -2.71 10.75 -1.40
C GLY A 8 -1.21 10.54 -1.53
N ALA A 9 -0.68 9.49 -0.90
CA ALA A 9 0.74 9.18 -0.99
C ALA A 9 1.14 8.84 -2.43
N ARG A 10 0.32 8.05 -3.12
CA ARG A 10 0.55 7.67 -4.51
C ARG A 10 0.60 8.89 -5.42
N THR A 11 -0.40 9.75 -5.32
CA THR A 11 -0.50 10.93 -6.21
C THR A 11 0.60 11.93 -5.91
N ARG A 12 1.00 12.07 -4.65
CA ARG A 12 2.10 12.96 -4.28
C ARG A 12 3.41 12.55 -4.95
N LEU A 13 3.63 11.25 -5.13
CA LEU A 13 4.81 10.74 -5.81
C LEU A 13 4.67 10.69 -7.33
N GLY A 14 3.49 11.05 -7.85
CA GLY A 14 3.23 11.06 -9.28
C GLY A 14 2.95 9.68 -9.88
N TYR A 15 2.63 8.69 -9.06
CA TYR A 15 2.36 7.34 -9.55
C TYR A 15 0.89 7.20 -9.98
N THR A 16 0.67 6.54 -11.12
CA THR A 16 -0.68 6.21 -11.57
C THR A 16 -1.16 4.93 -10.92
N GLN A 17 -2.46 4.71 -10.95
CA GLN A 17 -3.03 3.45 -10.47
C GLN A 17 -2.52 2.27 -11.31
N GLN A 18 -2.35 2.47 -12.62
CA GLN A 18 -1.82 1.43 -13.49
C GLN A 18 -0.39 1.05 -13.11
N TYR A 19 0.44 2.06 -12.81
CA TYR A 19 1.80 1.80 -12.35
C TYR A 19 1.80 0.92 -11.09
N MET A 20 0.96 1.26 -10.12
CA MET A 20 0.86 0.49 -8.89
C MET A 20 0.36 -0.93 -9.14
N ALA A 21 -0.65 -1.08 -10.00
CA ALA A 21 -1.17 -2.40 -10.35
C ALA A 21 -0.09 -3.26 -10.99
N ASP A 22 0.66 -2.69 -11.91
CA ASP A 22 1.75 -3.40 -12.60
C ASP A 22 2.83 -3.83 -11.62
N ARG A 23 3.19 -2.96 -10.69
CA ARG A 23 4.22 -3.28 -9.68
C ARG A 23 3.76 -4.36 -8.71
N LEU A 24 2.45 -4.45 -8.47
CA LEU A 24 1.88 -5.46 -7.59
C LEU A 24 1.52 -6.75 -8.33
N GLY A 25 1.59 -6.75 -9.66
CA GLY A 25 1.22 -7.93 -10.46
C GLY A 25 -0.26 -8.23 -10.44
N ILE A 26 -1.11 -7.21 -10.32
CA ILE A 26 -2.56 -7.35 -10.29
C ILE A 26 -3.19 -6.47 -11.37
N SER A 27 -4.47 -6.72 -11.66
CA SER A 27 -5.20 -5.90 -12.64
C SER A 27 -5.48 -4.51 -12.08
N LEU A 28 -5.68 -3.55 -12.99
CA LEU A 28 -6.04 -2.19 -12.60
C LEU A 28 -7.34 -2.17 -11.80
N ASP A 29 -8.34 -2.95 -12.22
CA ASP A 29 -9.61 -3.01 -11.51
C ASP A 29 -9.44 -3.51 -10.09
N THR A 30 -8.65 -4.57 -9.91
CA THR A 30 -8.36 -5.10 -8.59
C THR A 30 -7.61 -4.07 -7.73
N TYR A 31 -6.64 -3.38 -8.31
CA TYR A 31 -5.91 -2.34 -7.58
C TYR A 31 -6.86 -1.23 -7.12
N ARG A 32 -7.75 -0.78 -8.01
CA ARG A 32 -8.72 0.27 -7.65
C ARG A 32 -9.57 -0.13 -6.45
N LYS A 33 -10.03 -1.39 -6.42
CA LYS A 33 -10.83 -1.90 -5.31
C LYS A 33 -10.03 -1.95 -4.02
N LYS A 34 -8.76 -2.30 -4.10
CA LYS A 34 -7.88 -2.34 -2.91
C LYS A 34 -7.59 -0.93 -2.40
N GLU A 35 -7.35 0.00 -3.30
CA GLU A 35 -7.11 1.39 -2.91
C GLU A 35 -8.34 2.01 -2.24
N LYS A 36 -9.53 1.64 -2.69
CA LYS A 36 -10.79 2.12 -2.11
C LYS A 36 -11.17 1.40 -0.82
N GLY A 37 -10.47 0.32 -0.48
CA GLY A 37 -10.79 -0.45 0.72
C GLY A 37 -11.88 -1.49 0.53
N VAL A 38 -12.34 -1.72 -0.71
CA VAL A 38 -13.34 -2.74 -1.01
C VAL A 38 -12.76 -4.13 -0.84
N ILE A 39 -11.50 -4.31 -1.24
CA ILE A 39 -10.75 -5.55 -1.07
C ILE A 39 -9.50 -5.20 -0.28
N LYS A 40 -9.14 -6.04 0.68
CA LYS A 40 -7.95 -5.81 1.49
C LYS A 40 -6.68 -6.16 0.70
N PHE A 41 -5.60 -5.40 0.95
CA PHE A 41 -4.28 -5.78 0.45
C PHE A 41 -3.81 -7.04 1.18
N ALA A 42 -3.18 -7.94 0.44
CA ALA A 42 -2.48 -9.07 1.05
C ALA A 42 -1.24 -8.54 1.79
N ASP A 43 -0.72 -9.31 2.76
CA ASP A 43 0.44 -8.87 3.54
C ASP A 43 1.65 -8.59 2.66
N THR A 44 1.91 -9.43 1.66
CA THR A 44 3.01 -9.23 0.72
C THR A 44 2.80 -7.95 -0.10
N GLU A 45 1.56 -7.66 -0.48
CA GLU A 45 1.22 -6.45 -1.21
C GLU A 45 1.43 -5.20 -0.36
N LYS A 46 1.10 -5.28 0.93
CA LYS A 46 1.31 -4.16 1.86
C LYS A 46 2.79 -3.80 1.95
N VAL A 47 3.66 -4.80 2.00
CA VAL A 47 5.11 -4.57 2.01
C VAL A 47 5.56 -3.86 0.74
N THR A 48 5.09 -4.33 -0.41
CA THR A 48 5.42 -3.72 -1.70
C THR A 48 4.92 -2.29 -1.79
N VAL A 49 3.66 -2.05 -1.40
CA VAL A 49 3.08 -0.70 -1.39
C VAL A 49 3.87 0.22 -0.48
N ALA A 50 4.25 -0.26 0.71
CA ALA A 50 5.03 0.54 1.65
C ALA A 50 6.36 0.97 1.05
N LYS A 51 7.04 0.08 0.34
CA LYS A 51 8.30 0.40 -0.33
C LYS A 51 8.09 1.38 -1.49
N LEU A 52 7.09 1.14 -2.31
CA LEU A 52 6.81 2.00 -3.46
C LEU A 52 6.46 3.42 -3.04
N LEU A 53 5.67 3.56 -1.98
CA LEU A 53 5.21 4.85 -1.49
C LEU A 53 6.14 5.46 -0.44
N GLU A 54 7.25 4.80 -0.13
CA GLU A 54 8.24 5.26 0.82
C GLU A 54 7.63 5.54 2.20
N LEU A 55 6.74 4.64 2.64
CA LEU A 55 6.07 4.80 3.91
C LEU A 55 6.98 4.46 5.09
N THR A 56 6.87 5.23 6.17
CA THR A 56 7.54 4.89 7.43
C THR A 56 6.78 3.76 8.11
N ALA A 57 7.42 3.11 9.11
CA ALA A 57 6.76 2.06 9.88
C ALA A 57 5.47 2.56 10.54
N GLN A 58 5.49 3.80 11.05
CA GLN A 58 4.29 4.38 11.65
C GLN A 58 3.18 4.58 10.62
N GLN A 59 3.54 5.07 9.42
CA GLN A 59 2.55 5.23 8.35
C GLN A 59 1.94 3.90 7.94
N VAL A 60 2.74 2.83 7.90
CA VAL A 60 2.22 1.51 7.58
C VAL A 60 1.19 1.08 8.62
N ASN A 61 1.47 1.29 9.90
CA ASN A 61 0.51 1.00 10.96
C ASN A 61 -0.77 1.83 10.79
N ASP A 62 -0.64 3.11 10.49
CA ASP A 62 -1.78 4.01 10.31
C ASP A 62 -2.61 3.62 9.09
N PHE A 63 -1.96 3.28 7.97
CA PHE A 63 -2.63 2.99 6.71
C PHE A 63 -3.25 1.60 6.69
N PHE A 64 -2.57 0.61 7.26
CA PHE A 64 -2.96 -0.80 7.16
C PHE A 64 -3.36 -1.43 8.49
N SER A 65 -3.12 -0.76 9.60
CA SER A 65 -3.40 -1.29 10.95
C SER A 65 -2.70 -2.63 11.19
N MET A 66 -1.43 -2.73 10.78
CA MET A 66 -0.64 -3.96 10.85
C MET A 66 0.33 -3.95 12.02
N GLY A 67 -0.08 -4.49 13.15
CA GLY A 67 0.81 -4.57 14.30
C GLY A 67 2.07 -5.39 14.04
N SER A 68 1.95 -6.52 13.32
CA SER A 68 3.07 -7.42 13.04
C SER A 68 4.06 -6.85 12.01
N TYR A 69 3.68 -5.87 11.24
CA TYR A 69 4.53 -5.29 10.21
C TYR A 69 5.79 -4.66 10.81
N ARG A 70 5.68 -4.12 12.01
CA ARG A 70 6.83 -3.49 12.67
C ARG A 70 7.99 -4.47 12.82
N LEU A 71 7.72 -5.73 13.17
CA LEU A 71 8.77 -6.75 13.32
C LEU A 71 9.45 -7.04 11.99
N VAL A 72 8.68 -7.10 10.92
CA VAL A 72 9.22 -7.31 9.57
C VAL A 72 10.14 -6.16 9.17
N MET A 73 9.71 -4.93 9.40
CA MET A 73 10.50 -3.73 9.07
C MET A 73 11.80 -3.67 9.87
N LEU A 74 11.77 -4.06 11.13
CA LEU A 74 12.96 -4.01 11.99
C LEU A 74 14.02 -5.03 11.57
N LYS A 75 13.63 -6.09 10.87
CA LYS A 75 14.55 -7.12 10.39
C LYS A 75 15.18 -6.76 9.04
N MET A 76 14.71 -5.73 8.42
CA MET A 76 15.23 -5.27 7.13
C MET A 76 16.30 -4.23 7.32
#